data_a58d53ef77552db06d608fbd142efc11
#
_entry.id   a58d53ef77552db06d608fbd142efc11
#
_cell.length_a   1.000
_cell.length_b   1.000
_cell.length_c   1.000
_cell.angle_alpha   90.00
_cell.angle_beta   90.00
_cell.angle_gamma   90.00
#
_symmetry.space_group_name_H-M   'P 1'
#
loop_
_entity.id
_entity.type
_entity.pdbx_description
1 polymer ?
#
loop_
_entity_poly.entity_id
_entity_poly.type
_entity_poly.pdbx_seq_one_letter_code
_entity_poly.pdbx_strand_id
1 'polypeptide(L)'
;MGILIWDGFRPVSAQAALWEAYPDPLFVSHPVTGTRTHCRGNAVDLTLVDLETGERLLMPTDFDVFNSLADRDYSDCDPEAAANARVLETVMEKYGFKPFWAEWWHFTDTDSYPVDEEFEPPVG
;
A
#
# COMPACT_ATOMS: atom_id res chain seq x y z
N MET A 1 -2.92 16.50 10.60
CA MET A 1 -2.91 15.38 9.62
C MET A 1 -3.46 14.13 10.25
N GLY A 2 -4.15 13.35 9.45
CA GLY A 2 -4.64 12.03 9.83
C GLY A 2 -4.27 11.00 8.79
N ILE A 3 -4.62 9.75 9.07
CA ILE A 3 -4.35 8.61 8.19
C ILE A 3 -5.67 8.07 7.66
N LEU A 4 -5.71 7.81 6.35
CA LEU A 4 -6.80 7.08 5.71
C LEU A 4 -6.25 5.73 5.22
N ILE A 5 -6.79 4.64 5.72
CA ILE A 5 -6.42 3.29 5.32
C ILE A 5 -7.28 2.87 4.15
N TRP A 6 -6.64 2.46 3.05
CA TRP A 6 -7.32 2.00 1.85
C TRP A 6 -7.43 0.47 1.79
N ASP A 7 -6.37 -0.24 2.20
CA ASP A 7 -6.33 -1.68 2.12
C ASP A 7 -5.47 -2.24 3.26
N GLY A 8 -5.93 -3.32 3.86
CA GLY A 8 -5.21 -4.04 4.91
C GLY A 8 -5.09 -5.50 4.53
N PHE A 9 -5.75 -6.38 5.30
CA PHE A 9 -5.81 -7.80 4.96
C PHE A 9 -6.56 -8.03 3.65
N ARG A 10 -6.01 -8.91 2.79
CA ARG A 10 -6.62 -9.28 1.51
C ARG A 10 -6.64 -10.80 1.40
N PRO A 11 -7.81 -11.46 1.23
CA PRO A 11 -7.87 -12.91 1.03
C PRO A 11 -7.24 -13.31 -0.31
N VAL A 12 -6.79 -14.56 -0.41
CA VAL A 12 -6.13 -15.07 -1.62
C VAL A 12 -7.02 -14.98 -2.86
N SER A 13 -8.33 -15.19 -2.69
CA SER A 13 -9.31 -15.03 -3.79
C SER A 13 -9.30 -13.62 -4.38
N ALA A 14 -9.23 -12.60 -3.53
CA ALA A 14 -9.13 -11.20 -3.97
C ALA A 14 -7.79 -10.92 -4.65
N GLN A 15 -6.70 -11.51 -4.15
CA GLN A 15 -5.38 -11.40 -4.77
C GLN A 15 -5.36 -12.02 -6.16
N ALA A 16 -6.01 -13.17 -6.34
CA ALA A 16 -6.13 -13.81 -7.64
C ALA A 16 -6.91 -12.95 -8.64
N ALA A 17 -8.02 -12.35 -8.22
CA ALA A 17 -8.79 -11.44 -9.06
C ALA A 17 -7.99 -10.19 -9.45
N LEU A 18 -7.21 -9.65 -8.52
CA LEU A 18 -6.34 -8.49 -8.79
C LEU A 18 -5.24 -8.84 -9.80
N TRP A 19 -4.65 -10.03 -9.69
CA TRP A 19 -3.64 -10.52 -10.64
C TRP A 19 -4.24 -10.67 -12.05
N GLU A 20 -5.44 -11.20 -12.17
CA GLU A 20 -6.12 -11.29 -13.47
C GLU A 20 -6.35 -9.92 -14.11
N ALA A 21 -6.67 -8.92 -13.29
CA ALA A 21 -6.88 -7.56 -13.77
C ALA A 21 -5.58 -6.86 -14.16
N TYR A 22 -4.48 -7.13 -13.45
CA TYR A 22 -3.18 -6.49 -13.68
C TYR A 22 -2.03 -7.47 -13.36
N PRO A 23 -1.65 -8.35 -14.32
CA PRO A 23 -0.64 -9.40 -14.08
C PRO A 23 0.80 -8.87 -14.22
N ASP A 24 1.17 -7.92 -13.35
CA ASP A 24 2.50 -7.34 -13.29
C ASP A 24 3.10 -7.61 -11.90
N PRO A 25 4.14 -8.48 -11.79
CA PRO A 25 4.70 -8.86 -10.49
C PRO A 25 5.38 -7.70 -9.75
N LEU A 26 5.68 -6.58 -10.42
CA LEU A 26 6.21 -5.39 -9.75
C LEU A 26 5.17 -4.75 -8.82
N PHE A 27 3.91 -4.69 -9.26
CA PHE A 27 2.84 -3.99 -8.52
C PHE A 27 1.83 -4.92 -7.88
N VAL A 28 1.65 -6.13 -8.42
CA VAL A 28 0.68 -7.11 -7.92
C VAL A 28 1.40 -8.42 -7.68
N SER A 29 1.36 -8.93 -6.44
CA SER A 29 1.90 -10.24 -6.11
C SER A 29 1.14 -11.34 -6.85
N HIS A 30 1.89 -12.30 -7.43
CA HIS A 30 1.28 -13.51 -8.00
C HIS A 30 0.54 -14.28 -6.89
N PRO A 31 -0.71 -14.72 -7.11
CA PRO A 31 -1.54 -15.33 -6.05
C PRO A 31 -1.00 -16.62 -5.48
N VAL A 32 -0.09 -17.30 -6.17
CA VAL A 32 0.51 -18.58 -5.71
C VAL A 32 1.99 -18.41 -5.35
N THR A 33 2.78 -17.73 -6.20
CA THR A 33 4.25 -17.68 -6.07
C THR A 33 4.79 -16.36 -5.54
N GLY A 34 3.97 -15.31 -5.45
CA GLY A 34 4.38 -14.00 -4.94
C GLY A 34 4.48 -13.95 -3.42
N THR A 35 4.99 -12.83 -2.90
CA THR A 35 5.14 -12.61 -1.46
C THR A 35 3.80 -12.48 -0.74
N ARG A 36 2.78 -11.95 -1.40
CA ARG A 36 1.40 -11.86 -0.92
C ARG A 36 1.29 -11.21 0.47
N THR A 37 1.96 -10.06 0.66
CA THR A 37 2.03 -9.41 1.98
C THR A 37 0.66 -9.05 2.55
N HIS A 38 -0.26 -8.56 1.72
CA HIS A 38 -1.64 -8.29 2.17
C HIS A 38 -2.39 -9.56 2.58
N CYS A 39 -2.10 -10.70 1.96
CA CYS A 39 -2.69 -11.99 2.34
C CYS A 39 -2.12 -12.55 3.65
N ARG A 40 -0.99 -12.01 4.11
CA ARG A 40 -0.36 -12.41 5.38
C ARG A 40 -0.80 -11.55 6.55
N GLY A 41 -1.63 -10.52 6.31
CA GLY A 41 -2.08 -9.61 7.34
C GLY A 41 -1.01 -8.66 7.87
N ASN A 42 0.11 -8.48 7.16
CA ASN A 42 1.21 -7.63 7.59
C ASN A 42 1.51 -6.45 6.68
N ALA A 43 0.64 -6.17 5.73
CA ALA A 43 0.76 -5.03 4.83
C ALA A 43 -0.42 -4.09 4.94
N VAL A 44 -0.18 -2.81 4.71
CA VAL A 44 -1.21 -1.77 4.71
C VAL A 44 -0.91 -0.76 3.61
N ASP A 45 -1.97 -0.35 2.91
CA ASP A 45 -1.96 0.75 1.95
C ASP A 45 -2.73 1.92 2.56
N LEU A 46 -2.11 3.09 2.62
CA LEU A 46 -2.70 4.26 3.28
C LEU A 46 -2.21 5.57 2.68
N THR A 47 -2.91 6.64 3.05
CA THR A 47 -2.53 8.01 2.69
C THR A 47 -2.76 8.96 3.86
N LEU A 48 -2.43 10.24 3.65
CA LEU A 48 -2.66 11.31 4.61
C LEU A 48 -3.90 12.11 4.24
N VAL A 49 -4.62 12.57 5.26
CA VAL A 49 -5.77 13.44 5.13
C VAL A 49 -5.64 14.66 6.06
N ASP A 50 -6.33 15.74 5.70
CA ASP A 50 -6.54 16.87 6.57
C ASP A 50 -7.67 16.51 7.56
N LEU A 51 -7.39 16.56 8.85
CA LEU A 51 -8.38 16.20 9.87
C LEU A 51 -9.55 17.17 9.99
N GLU A 52 -9.35 18.43 9.58
CA GLU A 52 -10.41 19.43 9.62
C GLU A 52 -11.41 19.29 8.49
N THR A 53 -10.92 18.98 7.28
CA THR A 53 -11.76 18.89 6.07
C THR A 53 -12.07 17.48 5.65
N GLY A 54 -11.29 16.49 6.10
CA GLY A 54 -11.36 15.10 5.63
C GLY A 54 -10.81 14.90 4.22
N GLU A 55 -10.27 15.93 3.60
CA GLU A 55 -9.72 15.85 2.25
C GLU A 55 -8.34 15.19 2.25
N ARG A 56 -8.06 14.42 1.20
CA ARG A 56 -6.76 13.79 1.01
C ARG A 56 -5.69 14.85 0.70
N LEU A 57 -4.52 14.71 1.30
CA LEU A 57 -3.38 15.53 0.94
C LEU A 57 -2.86 15.13 -0.46
N LEU A 58 -2.20 16.08 -1.13
CA LEU A 58 -1.59 15.82 -2.43
C LEU A 58 -0.47 14.80 -2.27
N MET A 59 -0.52 13.71 -3.03
CA MET A 59 0.48 12.64 -3.06
C MET A 59 1.00 12.44 -4.49
N PRO A 60 2.11 11.71 -4.69
CA PRO A 60 2.72 11.56 -6.03
C PRO A 60 1.77 11.01 -7.10
N THR A 61 0.87 10.10 -6.74
CA THR A 61 -0.18 9.55 -7.62
C THR A 61 -1.45 9.31 -6.82
N ASP A 62 -2.53 9.00 -7.51
CA ASP A 62 -3.70 8.39 -6.89
C ASP A 62 -3.38 6.95 -6.46
N PHE A 63 -4.22 6.40 -5.60
CA PHE A 63 -4.09 5.02 -5.12
C PHE A 63 -4.16 4.02 -6.29
N ASP A 64 -3.29 3.02 -6.24
CA ASP A 64 -3.19 1.95 -7.25
C ASP A 64 -2.91 2.44 -8.69
N VAL A 65 -2.29 3.60 -8.84
CA VAL A 65 -1.73 4.02 -10.12
C VAL A 65 -0.34 3.42 -10.28
N PHE A 66 -0.23 2.39 -11.11
CA PHE A 66 0.98 1.58 -11.28
C PHE A 66 1.87 2.15 -12.39
N ASN A 67 2.71 3.12 -12.03
CA ASN A 67 3.69 3.72 -12.93
C ASN A 67 4.91 4.24 -12.15
N SER A 68 5.90 4.80 -12.85
CA SER A 68 7.13 5.28 -12.23
C SER A 68 6.93 6.46 -11.27
N LEU A 69 5.83 7.22 -11.37
CA LEU A 69 5.53 8.30 -10.44
C LEU A 69 5.09 7.77 -9.06
N ALA A 70 4.67 6.52 -8.98
CA ALA A 70 4.27 5.89 -7.72
C ALA A 70 5.47 5.47 -6.86
N ASP A 71 6.66 5.41 -7.41
CA ASP A 71 7.85 4.98 -6.68
C ASP A 71 8.32 6.02 -5.65
N ARG A 72 9.32 5.65 -4.85
CA ARG A 72 9.85 6.51 -3.78
C ARG A 72 10.99 7.41 -4.22
N ASP A 73 11.24 7.50 -5.51
CA ASP A 73 12.04 8.59 -6.08
C ASP A 73 11.13 9.81 -6.26
N TYR A 74 11.08 10.64 -5.24
CA TYR A 74 10.18 11.79 -5.21
C TYR A 74 10.72 13.00 -5.99
N SER A 75 11.78 12.83 -6.77
CA SER A 75 12.35 13.92 -7.58
C SER A 75 11.53 14.23 -8.83
N ASP A 76 10.70 13.30 -9.28
CA ASP A 76 9.92 13.39 -10.52
C ASP A 76 8.46 13.80 -10.31
N CYS A 77 8.04 14.11 -9.10
CA CYS A 77 6.68 14.52 -8.78
C CYS A 77 6.64 15.95 -8.21
N ASP A 78 5.42 16.47 -7.99
CA ASP A 78 5.22 17.78 -7.38
C ASP A 78 5.93 17.86 -6.02
N PRO A 79 6.66 18.95 -5.72
CA PRO A 79 7.38 19.11 -4.45
C PRO A 79 6.51 19.01 -3.20
N GLU A 80 5.26 19.45 -3.25
CA GLU A 80 4.31 19.30 -2.13
C GLU A 80 3.94 17.84 -1.95
N ALA A 81 3.67 17.13 -3.04
CA ALA A 81 3.39 15.70 -3.01
C ALA A 81 4.59 14.92 -2.44
N ALA A 82 5.80 15.27 -2.86
CA ALA A 82 7.04 14.67 -2.35
C ALA A 82 7.18 14.89 -0.84
N ALA A 83 6.93 16.10 -0.36
CA ALA A 83 7.01 16.42 1.06
C ALA A 83 6.00 15.62 1.88
N ASN A 84 4.76 15.50 1.40
CA ASN A 84 3.70 14.74 2.06
C ASN A 84 4.05 13.24 2.09
N ALA A 85 4.54 12.69 0.98
CA ALA A 85 4.95 11.29 0.92
C ALA A 85 6.10 10.97 1.89
N ARG A 86 7.07 11.88 2.02
CA ARG A 86 8.17 11.73 2.99
C ARG A 86 7.68 11.79 4.44
N VAL A 87 6.69 12.61 4.75
CA VAL A 87 6.07 12.64 6.09
C VAL A 87 5.45 11.28 6.40
N LEU A 88 4.67 10.72 5.48
CA LEU A 88 4.06 9.41 5.65
C LEU A 88 5.14 8.33 5.85
N GLU A 89 6.15 8.28 5.00
CA GLU A 89 7.24 7.33 5.08
C GLU A 89 7.98 7.41 6.41
N THR A 90 8.34 8.62 6.84
CA THR A 90 9.06 8.84 8.10
C THR A 90 8.25 8.37 9.30
N VAL A 91 6.97 8.68 9.36
CA VAL A 91 6.09 8.27 10.47
C VAL A 91 5.93 6.74 10.48
N MET A 92 5.70 6.13 9.33
CA MET A 92 5.51 4.67 9.26
C MET A 92 6.79 3.93 9.64
N GLU A 93 7.95 4.38 9.17
CA GLU A 93 9.24 3.80 9.57
C GLU A 93 9.51 3.93 11.08
N LYS A 94 9.15 5.08 11.67
CA LYS A 94 9.30 5.31 13.12
C LYS A 94 8.54 4.27 13.95
N TYR A 95 7.42 3.78 13.44
CA TYR A 95 6.59 2.79 14.15
C TYR A 95 6.81 1.35 13.65
N GLY A 96 7.91 1.09 12.95
CA GLY A 96 8.36 -0.25 12.62
C GLY A 96 7.92 -0.80 11.28
N PHE A 97 7.28 0.02 10.43
CA PHE A 97 6.87 -0.40 9.10
C PHE A 97 7.99 -0.20 8.08
N LYS A 98 8.06 -1.06 7.08
CA LYS A 98 9.01 -0.98 5.97
C LYS A 98 8.32 -0.50 4.72
N PRO A 99 8.84 0.55 4.06
CA PRO A 99 8.28 1.03 2.80
C PRO A 99 8.60 0.08 1.65
N PHE A 100 7.65 -0.07 0.71
CA PHE A 100 7.92 -0.72 -0.56
C PHE A 100 8.37 0.34 -1.58
N TRP A 101 9.49 0.10 -2.26
CA TRP A 101 10.13 1.12 -3.10
C TRP A 101 9.29 1.56 -4.31
N ALA A 102 8.42 0.69 -4.84
CA ALA A 102 7.65 0.95 -6.06
C ALA A 102 6.31 1.65 -5.80
N GLU A 103 5.86 1.73 -4.53
CA GLU A 103 4.54 2.25 -4.17
C GLU A 103 4.63 3.12 -2.93
N TRP A 104 4.33 4.42 -3.06
CA TRP A 104 4.41 5.38 -1.95
C TRP A 104 3.40 5.08 -0.83
N TRP A 105 2.31 4.38 -1.13
CA TRP A 105 1.23 4.07 -0.18
C TRP A 105 1.43 2.76 0.59
N HIS A 106 2.33 1.88 0.13
CA HIS A 106 2.45 0.51 0.67
C HIS A 106 3.54 0.40 1.73
N PHE A 107 3.16 -0.17 2.87
CA PHE A 107 4.07 -0.45 3.99
C PHE A 107 3.83 -1.85 4.53
N THR A 108 4.90 -2.49 4.98
CA THR A 108 4.87 -3.85 5.52
C THR A 108 5.38 -3.85 6.95
N ASP A 109 4.66 -4.53 7.85
CA ASP A 109 5.13 -4.77 9.22
C ASP A 109 6.34 -5.71 9.20
N THR A 110 7.18 -5.64 10.22
CA THR A 110 8.34 -6.51 10.39
C THR A 110 7.95 -7.96 10.70
N ASP A 111 6.79 -8.18 11.32
CA ASP A 111 6.24 -9.50 11.57
C ASP A 111 5.57 -10.05 10.32
N SER A 112 5.85 -11.29 9.96
CA SER A 112 5.25 -11.98 8.83
C SER A 112 4.45 -13.19 9.31
N TYR A 113 3.24 -13.34 8.79
CA TYR A 113 2.33 -14.41 9.15
C TYR A 113 2.13 -15.36 7.98
N PRO A 114 1.82 -16.66 8.22
CA PRO A 114 1.52 -17.58 7.12
C PRO A 114 0.23 -17.17 6.40
N VAL A 115 0.19 -17.43 5.09
CA VAL A 115 -1.02 -17.23 4.28
C VAL A 115 -2.02 -18.34 4.60
N ASP A 116 -3.27 -17.97 4.89
CA ASP A 116 -4.38 -18.90 4.92
C ASP A 116 -5.06 -18.90 3.55
N GLU A 117 -4.82 -19.94 2.76
CA GLU A 117 -5.30 -20.04 1.38
C GLU A 117 -6.82 -20.10 1.28
N GLU A 118 -7.50 -20.54 2.33
CA GLU A 118 -8.95 -20.78 2.33
C GLU A 118 -9.75 -19.74 3.10
N PHE A 119 -9.09 -18.85 3.83
CA PHE A 119 -9.79 -17.87 4.66
C PHE A 119 -10.51 -16.82 3.81
N GLU A 120 -11.80 -16.67 4.08
CA GLU A 120 -12.62 -15.59 3.53
C GLU A 120 -13.23 -14.81 4.71
N PRO A 121 -12.97 -13.49 4.82
CA PRO A 121 -13.56 -12.71 5.89
C PRO A 121 -15.08 -12.62 5.72
N PRO A 122 -15.83 -12.56 6.83
CA PRO A 122 -17.27 -12.39 6.73
C PRO A 122 -17.62 -11.07 6.02
N VAL A 123 -18.62 -11.13 5.15
CA VAL A 123 -19.18 -9.96 4.47
C VAL A 123 -20.12 -9.27 5.45
N GLY A 124 -19.73 -8.08 5.91
CA GLY A 124 -20.51 -7.39 6.91
C GLY A 124 -20.71 -5.94 6.64
#